data_54f765857a281bffecc702c3b50c72ce
#
_entry.id   54f765857a281bffecc702c3b50c72ce
#
_cell.length_a   1.000
_cell.length_b   1.000
_cell.length_c   1.000
_cell.angle_alpha   90.00
_cell.angle_beta   90.00
_cell.angle_gamma   90.00
#
_symmetry.space_group_name_H-M   'P 1'
#
loop_
_entity.id
_entity.type
_entity.pdbx_description
1 polymer ?
#
loop_
_entity_poly.entity_id
_entity_poly.type
_entity_poly.pdbx_seq_one_letter_code
_entity_poly.pdbx_strand_id
1 'polypeptide(L)'
;MKRIIFILLISFVIPNPKVKSLLLPGWGELALEKPSRGKLFLYSESILVISAISFNSLSNSYKTDYTAYARQHANVNLSNQDYMFALDVGSNDNIEDFNNIKRRQRSLLINLDSQGDITREYGHEIYPEGIDYDWDWDLKSNREAFNSMRIKSINYEKYAGFALAGLILNRIISLIDVMLLEKQNNTKISSMIIPKGYDGMEVQLYVKF
;
A
#
# COMPACT_ATOMS: atom_id res chain seq x y z
N MET A 1 -1.49 -24.98 -6.06
CA MET A 1 -0.52 -25.37 -7.11
C MET A 1 -1.14 -25.48 -8.50
N LYS A 2 -2.24 -26.21 -8.73
CA LYS A 2 -2.86 -26.38 -10.09
C LYS A 2 -3.21 -25.06 -10.78
N ARG A 3 -3.68 -24.02 -10.06
CA ARG A 3 -4.03 -22.71 -10.64
C ARG A 3 -2.82 -21.88 -11.08
N ILE A 4 -1.70 -22.00 -10.39
CA ILE A 4 -0.44 -21.32 -10.75
C ILE A 4 0.17 -21.93 -11.99
N ILE A 5 0.12 -23.28 -12.11
CA ILE A 5 0.60 -24.01 -13.29
C ILE A 5 -0.26 -23.66 -14.52
N PHE A 6 -1.57 -23.45 -14.36
CA PHE A 6 -2.47 -23.05 -15.46
C PHE A 6 -2.15 -21.64 -15.97
N ILE A 7 -1.86 -20.68 -15.07
CA ILE A 7 -1.44 -19.32 -15.44
C ILE A 7 -0.08 -19.35 -16.18
N LEU A 8 0.86 -20.16 -15.74
CA LEU A 8 2.16 -20.35 -16.40
C LEU A 8 2.00 -20.97 -17.80
N LEU A 9 1.08 -21.92 -17.99
CA LEU A 9 0.83 -22.56 -19.29
C LEU A 9 0.17 -21.59 -20.30
N ILE A 10 -0.79 -20.76 -19.86
CA ILE A 10 -1.41 -19.75 -20.73
C ILE A 10 -0.37 -18.75 -21.23
N SER A 11 0.61 -18.45 -20.45
CA SER A 11 1.64 -17.48 -20.77
C SER A 11 2.59 -17.90 -21.88
N PHE A 12 2.76 -19.19 -22.13
CA PHE A 12 3.52 -19.70 -23.28
C PHE A 12 2.79 -19.53 -24.62
N VAL A 13 1.47 -19.41 -24.60
CA VAL A 13 0.62 -19.31 -25.80
C VAL A 13 0.42 -17.86 -26.26
N ILE A 14 0.78 -16.86 -25.42
CA ILE A 14 0.57 -15.45 -25.74
C ILE A 14 1.74 -14.91 -26.58
N PRO A 15 1.54 -14.65 -27.89
CA PRO A 15 2.62 -14.19 -28.76
C PRO A 15 2.98 -12.71 -28.57
N ASN A 16 2.06 -11.88 -28.02
CA ASN A 16 2.22 -10.44 -27.93
C ASN A 16 3.08 -10.03 -26.73
N PRO A 17 4.25 -9.38 -26.96
CA PRO A 17 5.15 -8.93 -25.89
C PRO A 17 4.50 -7.99 -24.88
N LYS A 18 3.56 -7.13 -25.30
CA LYS A 18 2.84 -6.20 -24.44
C LYS A 18 2.00 -6.93 -23.39
N VAL A 19 1.28 -7.97 -23.84
CA VAL A 19 0.46 -8.79 -22.93
C VAL A 19 1.35 -9.57 -21.97
N LYS A 20 2.53 -10.04 -22.43
CA LYS A 20 3.52 -10.69 -21.55
C LYS A 20 3.98 -9.76 -20.43
N SER A 21 4.34 -8.51 -20.75
CA SER A 21 4.76 -7.50 -19.74
C SER A 21 3.65 -7.10 -18.80
N LEU A 22 2.38 -7.09 -19.25
CA LEU A 22 1.25 -6.80 -18.38
C LEU A 22 1.01 -7.92 -17.34
N LEU A 23 1.22 -9.18 -17.74
CA LEU A 23 1.09 -10.34 -16.85
C LEU A 23 2.26 -10.45 -15.89
N LEU A 24 3.49 -10.33 -16.42
CA LEU A 24 4.71 -10.41 -15.65
C LEU A 24 5.71 -9.37 -16.19
N PRO A 25 5.98 -8.29 -15.45
CA PRO A 25 6.93 -7.25 -15.85
C PRO A 25 8.31 -7.85 -16.18
N GLY A 26 8.87 -7.40 -17.28
CA GLY A 26 10.16 -7.92 -17.77
C GLY A 26 10.03 -9.03 -18.81
N TRP A 27 8.89 -9.70 -18.91
CA TRP A 27 8.74 -10.83 -19.84
C TRP A 27 8.63 -10.40 -21.31
N GLY A 28 7.97 -9.28 -21.56
CA GLY A 28 7.89 -8.70 -22.90
C GLY A 28 9.24 -8.23 -23.39
N GLU A 29 10.04 -7.61 -22.53
CA GLU A 29 11.40 -7.16 -22.81
C GLU A 29 12.32 -8.36 -23.12
N LEU A 30 12.17 -9.46 -22.37
CA LEU A 30 12.89 -10.71 -22.68
C LEU A 30 12.49 -11.25 -24.05
N ALA A 31 11.20 -11.20 -24.41
CA ALA A 31 10.72 -11.65 -25.72
C ALA A 31 11.21 -10.77 -26.87
N LEU A 32 11.57 -9.51 -26.60
CA LEU A 32 12.18 -8.57 -27.54
C LEU A 32 13.72 -8.57 -27.51
N GLU A 33 14.32 -9.60 -26.90
CA GLU A 33 15.79 -9.77 -26.80
C GLU A 33 16.48 -8.62 -26.04
N LYS A 34 15.81 -8.06 -25.02
CA LYS A 34 16.34 -7.03 -24.11
C LYS A 34 16.53 -7.56 -22.68
N PRO A 35 17.46 -8.52 -22.46
CA PRO A 35 17.54 -9.25 -21.19
C PRO A 35 17.89 -8.37 -19.99
N SER A 36 18.70 -7.31 -20.19
CA SER A 36 19.06 -6.42 -19.08
C SER A 36 17.86 -5.67 -18.52
N ARG A 37 16.97 -5.18 -19.39
CA ARG A 37 15.73 -4.50 -18.99
C ARG A 37 14.74 -5.50 -18.38
N GLY A 38 14.55 -6.64 -19.04
CA GLY A 38 13.66 -7.69 -18.53
C GLY A 38 14.03 -8.16 -17.13
N LYS A 39 15.33 -8.39 -16.87
CA LYS A 39 15.82 -8.76 -15.53
C LYS A 39 15.54 -7.68 -14.49
N LEU A 40 15.72 -6.39 -14.85
CA LEU A 40 15.44 -5.28 -13.93
C LEU A 40 13.98 -5.29 -13.45
N PHE A 41 13.02 -5.40 -14.37
CA PHE A 41 11.60 -5.46 -14.04
C PHE A 41 11.23 -6.71 -13.23
N LEU A 42 11.81 -7.87 -13.55
CA LEU A 42 11.60 -9.10 -12.78
C LEU A 42 12.15 -9.00 -11.35
N TYR A 43 13.32 -8.41 -11.15
CA TYR A 43 13.88 -8.20 -9.82
C TYR A 43 13.04 -7.21 -9.03
N SER A 44 12.62 -6.10 -9.66
CA SER A 44 11.72 -5.13 -9.01
C SER A 44 10.40 -5.78 -8.59
N GLU A 45 9.79 -6.60 -9.46
CA GLU A 45 8.55 -7.34 -9.14
C GLU A 45 8.77 -8.28 -7.95
N SER A 46 9.88 -9.03 -7.95
CA SER A 46 10.20 -9.98 -6.87
C SER A 46 10.38 -9.27 -5.53
N ILE A 47 11.10 -8.14 -5.51
CA ILE A 47 11.31 -7.35 -4.29
C ILE A 47 9.98 -6.81 -3.79
N LEU A 48 9.14 -6.26 -4.67
CA LEU A 48 7.84 -5.71 -4.29
C LEU A 48 6.88 -6.77 -3.74
N VAL A 49 6.85 -7.97 -4.34
CA VAL A 49 6.04 -9.10 -3.84
C VAL A 49 6.50 -9.53 -2.45
N ILE A 50 7.81 -9.72 -2.26
CA ILE A 50 8.37 -10.10 -0.96
C ILE A 50 8.06 -9.01 0.07
N SER A 51 8.22 -7.73 -0.29
CA SER A 51 7.91 -6.61 0.60
C SER A 51 6.44 -6.58 1.00
N ALA A 52 5.52 -6.74 0.06
CA ALA A 52 4.08 -6.76 0.33
C ALA A 52 3.70 -7.88 1.32
N ILE A 53 4.21 -9.09 1.10
CA ILE A 53 3.95 -10.24 1.98
C ILE A 53 4.56 -10.01 3.36
N SER A 54 5.81 -9.55 3.42
CA SER A 54 6.53 -9.34 4.68
C SER A 54 5.88 -8.24 5.52
N PHE A 55 5.53 -7.09 4.92
CA PHE A 55 4.89 -6.01 5.64
C PHE A 55 3.48 -6.38 6.12
N ASN A 56 2.71 -7.10 5.30
CA ASN A 56 1.41 -7.61 5.73
C ASN A 56 1.54 -8.60 6.91
N SER A 57 2.53 -9.49 6.88
CA SER A 57 2.80 -10.42 7.98
C SER A 57 3.20 -9.68 9.26
N LEU A 58 4.09 -8.67 9.16
CA LEU A 58 4.49 -7.85 10.29
C LEU A 58 3.31 -7.05 10.87
N SER A 59 2.47 -6.47 10.02
CA SER A 59 1.25 -5.78 10.47
C SER A 59 0.37 -6.70 11.29
N ASN A 60 0.09 -7.90 10.78
CA ASN A 60 -0.74 -8.88 11.48
C ASN A 60 -0.10 -9.37 12.80
N SER A 61 1.23 -9.57 12.83
CA SER A 61 1.92 -9.93 14.07
C SER A 61 1.76 -8.86 15.13
N TYR A 62 2.05 -7.59 14.79
CA TYR A 62 1.86 -6.49 15.72
C TYR A 62 0.39 -6.30 16.14
N LYS A 63 -0.58 -6.59 15.25
CA LYS A 63 -2.00 -6.57 15.59
C LYS A 63 -2.34 -7.62 16.63
N THR A 64 -1.83 -8.81 16.48
CA THR A 64 -1.98 -9.90 17.47
C THR A 64 -1.35 -9.51 18.79
N ASP A 65 -0.13 -8.98 18.76
CA ASP A 65 0.63 -8.59 19.95
C ASP A 65 -0.11 -7.50 20.74
N TYR A 66 -0.50 -6.39 20.11
CA TYR A 66 -1.19 -5.32 20.83
C TYR A 66 -2.56 -5.75 21.34
N THR A 67 -3.26 -6.63 20.62
CA THR A 67 -4.55 -7.16 21.07
C THR A 67 -4.39 -8.04 22.33
N ALA A 68 -3.38 -8.91 22.34
CA ALA A 68 -3.06 -9.72 23.53
C ALA A 68 -2.59 -8.84 24.70
N TYR A 69 -1.79 -7.82 24.41
CA TYR A 69 -1.27 -6.89 25.40
C TYR A 69 -2.39 -6.05 26.07
N ALA A 70 -3.36 -5.55 25.29
CA ALA A 70 -4.51 -4.84 25.81
C ALA A 70 -5.38 -5.72 26.71
N ARG A 71 -5.56 -7.01 26.35
CA ARG A 71 -6.28 -7.96 27.21
C ARG A 71 -5.59 -8.17 28.53
N GLN A 72 -4.26 -8.21 28.55
CA GLN A 72 -3.49 -8.46 29.77
C GLN A 72 -3.41 -7.23 30.69
N HIS A 73 -3.25 -6.03 30.14
CA HIS A 73 -2.92 -4.82 30.90
C HIS A 73 -4.04 -3.78 30.99
N ALA A 74 -5.10 -3.94 30.17
CA ALA A 74 -6.27 -3.09 30.21
C ALA A 74 -7.60 -3.86 30.31
N ASN A 75 -7.54 -5.19 30.47
CA ASN A 75 -8.69 -6.08 30.58
C ASN A 75 -9.70 -5.96 29.42
N VAL A 76 -9.28 -5.55 28.24
CA VAL A 76 -10.14 -5.29 27.09
C VAL A 76 -9.92 -6.29 25.94
N ASN A 77 -11.02 -6.72 25.32
CA ASN A 77 -10.96 -7.61 24.15
C ASN A 77 -11.16 -6.83 22.85
N LEU A 78 -10.07 -6.64 22.08
CA LEU A 78 -10.09 -5.93 20.82
C LEU A 78 -10.36 -6.81 19.59
N SER A 79 -10.61 -8.13 19.75
CA SER A 79 -10.68 -9.07 18.62
C SER A 79 -11.81 -8.78 17.63
N ASN A 80 -12.92 -8.22 18.08
CA ASN A 80 -14.10 -7.90 17.26
C ASN A 80 -14.37 -6.39 17.20
N GLN A 81 -13.44 -5.58 17.69
CA GLN A 81 -13.60 -4.14 17.74
C GLN A 81 -12.94 -3.48 16.54
N ASP A 82 -13.45 -2.30 16.19
CA ASP A 82 -12.90 -1.52 15.10
C ASP A 82 -11.58 -0.82 15.47
N TYR A 83 -10.97 -0.21 14.47
CA TYR A 83 -9.73 0.54 14.65
C TYR A 83 -9.89 1.76 15.56
N MET A 84 -11.06 2.43 15.51
CA MET A 84 -11.31 3.65 16.28
C MET A 84 -11.38 3.33 17.77
N PHE A 85 -12.02 2.21 18.14
CA PHE A 85 -12.02 1.76 19.53
C PHE A 85 -10.60 1.46 20.03
N ALA A 86 -9.79 0.76 19.27
CA ALA A 86 -8.39 0.51 19.65
C ALA A 86 -7.56 1.83 19.76
N LEU A 87 -7.90 2.86 18.99
CA LEU A 87 -7.30 4.19 19.10
C LEU A 87 -7.68 4.86 20.42
N ASP A 88 -8.95 4.79 20.79
CA ASP A 88 -9.48 5.41 22.00
C ASP A 88 -8.96 4.73 23.26
N VAL A 89 -8.90 3.40 23.28
CA VAL A 89 -8.25 2.59 24.33
C VAL A 89 -6.78 3.00 24.52
N GLY A 90 -6.06 3.21 23.43
CA GLY A 90 -4.65 3.65 23.52
C GLY A 90 -4.47 5.12 23.91
N SER A 91 -5.48 5.94 23.76
CA SER A 91 -5.40 7.39 24.00
C SER A 91 -5.84 7.80 25.41
N ASN A 92 -6.60 6.95 26.11
CA ASN A 92 -7.18 7.24 27.41
C ASN A 92 -6.83 6.16 28.42
N ASP A 93 -6.68 6.52 29.70
CA ASP A 93 -6.30 5.57 30.74
C ASP A 93 -7.42 4.56 31.02
N ASN A 94 -8.69 5.00 30.97
CA ASN A 94 -9.85 4.15 31.17
C ASN A 94 -11.07 4.69 30.39
N ILE A 95 -12.14 3.90 30.36
CA ILE A 95 -13.40 4.25 29.69
C ILE A 95 -14.08 5.45 30.33
N GLU A 96 -14.00 5.61 31.67
CA GLU A 96 -14.63 6.70 32.38
C GLU A 96 -14.01 8.05 31.99
N ASP A 97 -12.68 8.13 31.94
CA ASP A 97 -11.96 9.32 31.48
C ASP A 97 -12.34 9.71 30.06
N PHE A 98 -12.39 8.73 29.16
CA PHE A 98 -12.84 8.94 27.79
C PHE A 98 -14.27 9.49 27.74
N ASN A 99 -15.21 8.83 28.39
CA ASN A 99 -16.61 9.22 28.40
C ASN A 99 -16.80 10.63 29.04
N ASN A 100 -16.05 10.95 30.09
CA ASN A 100 -16.07 12.26 30.73
C ASN A 100 -15.53 13.38 29.83
N ILE A 101 -14.46 13.11 29.04
CA ILE A 101 -13.96 14.05 28.04
C ILE A 101 -15.02 14.30 26.98
N LYS A 102 -15.69 13.24 26.47
CA LYS A 102 -16.76 13.36 25.46
C LYS A 102 -17.97 14.13 25.98
N ARG A 103 -18.40 13.85 27.22
CA ARG A 103 -19.49 14.60 27.87
C ARG A 103 -19.17 16.10 28.01
N ARG A 104 -17.92 16.44 28.39
CA ARG A 104 -17.46 17.83 28.46
C ARG A 104 -17.41 18.51 27.10
N GLN A 105 -16.89 17.84 26.07
CA GLN A 105 -16.87 18.37 24.72
C GLN A 105 -18.28 18.64 24.19
N ARG A 106 -19.23 17.73 24.41
CA ARG A 106 -20.65 17.92 24.07
C ARG A 106 -21.23 19.13 24.77
N SER A 107 -21.00 19.28 26.07
CA SER A 107 -21.51 20.42 26.87
C SER A 107 -20.95 21.76 26.36
N LEU A 108 -19.67 21.85 26.02
CA LEU A 108 -19.07 23.05 25.45
C LEU A 108 -19.67 23.42 24.10
N LEU A 109 -19.91 22.43 23.24
CA LEU A 109 -20.48 22.64 21.90
C LEU A 109 -21.95 23.11 21.98
N ILE A 110 -22.76 22.56 22.90
CA ILE A 110 -24.14 23.01 23.16
C ILE A 110 -24.15 24.47 23.64
N ASN A 111 -23.19 24.85 24.47
CA ASN A 111 -23.10 26.24 24.99
C ASN A 111 -22.59 27.23 23.94
N LEU A 112 -21.82 26.80 22.95
CA LEU A 112 -21.35 27.64 21.85
C LEU A 112 -22.39 27.81 20.75
N ASP A 113 -23.31 26.88 20.59
CA ASP A 113 -24.39 26.93 19.61
C ASP A 113 -25.65 27.55 20.21
N SER A 114 -25.53 28.82 20.64
CA SER A 114 -26.64 29.59 21.22
C SER A 114 -27.77 29.92 20.23
N GLN A 115 -27.72 29.41 19.00
CA GLN A 115 -28.77 29.55 17.99
C GLN A 115 -29.63 28.30 17.76
N GLY A 116 -29.62 27.35 18.68
CA GLY A 116 -30.72 26.38 18.80
C GLY A 116 -30.79 25.27 17.73
N ASP A 117 -29.78 25.08 16.91
CA ASP A 117 -29.78 23.96 15.96
C ASP A 117 -29.17 22.71 16.62
N ILE A 118 -29.99 21.97 17.32
CA ILE A 118 -29.66 20.71 18.00
C ILE A 118 -29.45 19.57 17.00
N THR A 119 -29.51 19.82 15.71
CA THR A 119 -29.44 18.81 14.62
C THR A 119 -28.05 18.45 14.18
N ARG A 120 -26.98 19.05 14.71
CA ARG A 120 -25.64 18.54 14.52
C ARG A 120 -25.41 17.35 15.44
N GLU A 121 -25.59 16.19 14.89
CA GLU A 121 -25.11 14.91 15.41
C GLU A 121 -23.59 15.00 15.58
N TYR A 122 -23.13 15.40 16.76
CA TYR A 122 -21.71 15.38 17.12
C TYR A 122 -21.32 13.91 17.35
N GLY A 123 -20.92 13.27 16.28
CA GLY A 123 -20.76 11.85 16.10
C GLY A 123 -19.56 11.22 16.78
N HIS A 124 -19.41 11.43 18.08
CA HIS A 124 -18.58 10.53 18.88
C HIS A 124 -19.42 10.06 20.04
N GLU A 125 -19.99 8.91 19.86
CA GLU A 125 -20.76 8.22 20.87
C GLU A 125 -19.91 7.95 22.09
N ILE A 126 -20.51 8.10 23.25
CA ILE A 126 -20.00 7.63 24.53
C ILE A 126 -20.11 6.12 24.47
N TYR A 127 -19.03 5.41 24.78
CA TYR A 127 -19.10 3.95 24.87
C TYR A 127 -20.02 3.54 26.00
N PRO A 128 -20.93 2.55 25.76
CA PRO A 128 -21.80 2.03 26.80
C PRO A 128 -20.97 1.32 27.86
N GLU A 129 -21.39 1.44 29.10
CA GLU A 129 -20.83 0.67 30.21
C GLU A 129 -21.14 -0.82 30.00
N GLY A 130 -20.09 -1.69 30.01
CA GLY A 130 -20.29 -3.12 29.87
C GLY A 130 -19.00 -3.82 29.36
N ILE A 131 -19.01 -5.14 29.48
CA ILE A 131 -17.82 -6.01 29.28
C ILE A 131 -17.16 -5.85 27.91
N ASP A 132 -17.90 -5.46 26.86
CA ASP A 132 -17.40 -5.37 25.51
C ASP A 132 -16.58 -4.09 25.23
N TYR A 133 -16.80 -3.04 26.04
CA TYR A 133 -16.17 -1.73 25.85
C TYR A 133 -15.38 -1.24 27.06
N ASP A 134 -15.36 -2.02 28.14
CA ASP A 134 -14.68 -1.63 29.37
C ASP A 134 -13.16 -1.80 29.21
N TRP A 135 -12.38 -0.78 29.61
CA TRP A 135 -10.93 -0.85 29.72
C TRP A 135 -10.42 0.01 30.86
N ASP A 136 -9.36 -0.47 31.51
CA ASP A 136 -8.67 0.25 32.56
C ASP A 136 -7.18 -0.17 32.55
N TRP A 137 -6.29 0.76 32.19
CA TRP A 137 -4.88 0.48 32.12
C TRP A 137 -4.25 0.42 33.50
N ASP A 138 -3.58 -0.68 33.79
CA ASP A 138 -2.83 -0.87 35.04
C ASP A 138 -1.69 0.14 35.22
N LEU A 139 -0.97 0.49 34.13
CA LEU A 139 0.12 1.48 34.09
C LEU A 139 0.10 2.28 32.81
N LYS A 140 0.41 3.57 32.89
CA LYS A 140 0.59 4.44 31.71
C LYS A 140 1.67 3.92 30.75
N SER A 141 2.76 3.35 31.27
CA SER A 141 3.81 2.76 30.43
C SER A 141 3.31 1.62 29.57
N ASN A 142 2.34 0.82 30.08
CA ASN A 142 1.72 -0.26 29.33
C ASN A 142 0.79 0.27 28.23
N ARG A 143 0.07 1.34 28.47
CA ARG A 143 -0.68 2.04 27.45
C ARG A 143 0.22 2.59 26.33
N GLU A 144 1.38 3.18 26.69
CA GLU A 144 2.35 3.68 25.71
C GLU A 144 2.97 2.55 24.88
N ALA A 145 3.29 1.40 25.50
CA ALA A 145 3.77 0.22 24.82
C ALA A 145 2.74 -0.35 23.84
N PHE A 146 1.48 -0.45 24.26
CA PHE A 146 0.37 -0.81 23.39
C PHE A 146 0.28 0.12 22.17
N ASN A 147 0.29 1.44 22.38
CA ASN A 147 0.24 2.42 21.29
C ASN A 147 1.40 2.27 20.31
N SER A 148 2.61 2.02 20.81
CA SER A 148 3.78 1.76 19.97
C SER A 148 3.56 0.56 19.03
N MET A 149 3.05 -0.55 19.56
CA MET A 149 2.74 -1.75 18.78
C MET A 149 1.60 -1.49 17.77
N ARG A 150 0.54 -0.82 18.19
CA ARG A 150 -0.59 -0.43 17.32
C ARG A 150 -0.14 0.44 16.15
N ILE A 151 0.68 1.46 16.42
CA ILE A 151 1.22 2.35 15.38
C ILE A 151 2.14 1.57 14.42
N LYS A 152 2.96 0.64 14.92
CA LYS A 152 3.78 -0.22 14.06
C LYS A 152 2.92 -1.09 13.15
N SER A 153 1.85 -1.70 13.67
CA SER A 153 0.90 -2.48 12.86
C SER A 153 0.38 -1.65 11.67
N ILE A 154 -0.12 -0.44 11.95
CA ILE A 154 -0.67 0.45 10.92
C ILE A 154 0.39 0.90 9.91
N ASN A 155 1.60 1.21 10.36
CA ASN A 155 2.66 1.61 9.47
C ASN A 155 3.06 0.47 8.52
N TYR A 156 3.15 -0.75 9.01
CA TYR A 156 3.42 -1.91 8.16
C TYR A 156 2.27 -2.21 7.19
N GLU A 157 1.02 -2.01 7.59
CA GLU A 157 -0.13 -2.08 6.68
C GLU A 157 -0.03 -1.07 5.53
N LYS A 158 0.33 0.19 5.84
CA LYS A 158 0.59 1.22 4.83
C LYS A 158 1.74 0.84 3.90
N TYR A 159 2.84 0.30 4.44
CA TYR A 159 3.98 -0.13 3.63
C TYR A 159 3.62 -1.31 2.72
N ALA A 160 2.78 -2.24 3.18
CA ALA A 160 2.23 -3.29 2.31
C ALA A 160 1.39 -2.69 1.17
N GLY A 161 0.56 -1.69 1.46
CA GLY A 161 -0.20 -0.93 0.46
C GLY A 161 0.70 -0.24 -0.57
N PHE A 162 1.79 0.39 -0.14
CA PHE A 162 2.76 1.00 -1.06
C PHE A 162 3.47 -0.03 -1.93
N ALA A 163 3.82 -1.20 -1.39
CA ALA A 163 4.39 -2.29 -2.19
C ALA A 163 3.41 -2.79 -3.25
N LEU A 164 2.12 -2.94 -2.92
CA LEU A 164 1.07 -3.29 -3.89
C LEU A 164 0.90 -2.22 -4.98
N ALA A 165 0.91 -0.94 -4.62
CA ALA A 165 0.89 0.15 -5.60
C ALA A 165 2.13 0.11 -6.51
N GLY A 166 3.30 -0.20 -5.95
CA GLY A 166 4.54 -0.41 -6.69
C GLY A 166 4.44 -1.53 -7.72
N LEU A 167 3.78 -2.65 -7.39
CA LEU A 167 3.53 -3.75 -8.34
C LEU A 167 2.71 -3.30 -9.55
N ILE A 168 1.67 -2.49 -9.32
CA ILE A 168 0.85 -1.94 -10.41
C ILE A 168 1.69 -1.02 -11.29
N LEU A 169 2.47 -0.12 -10.68
CA LEU A 169 3.35 0.81 -11.41
C LEU A 169 4.42 0.05 -12.21
N ASN A 170 5.04 -0.99 -11.65
CA ASN A 170 6.03 -1.79 -12.33
C ASN A 170 5.47 -2.42 -13.61
N ARG A 171 4.21 -2.91 -13.59
CA ARG A 171 3.51 -3.44 -14.78
C ARG A 171 3.26 -2.38 -15.84
N ILE A 172 2.80 -1.20 -15.42
CA ILE A 172 2.53 -0.08 -16.34
C ILE A 172 3.83 0.37 -17.01
N ILE A 173 4.90 0.53 -16.25
CA ILE A 173 6.20 0.97 -16.77
C ILE A 173 6.79 -0.06 -17.73
N SER A 174 6.76 -1.35 -17.39
CA SER A 174 7.21 -2.43 -18.27
C SER A 174 6.38 -2.49 -19.57
N LEU A 175 5.06 -2.32 -19.49
CA LEU A 175 4.21 -2.24 -20.68
C LEU A 175 4.63 -1.09 -21.60
N ILE A 176 4.85 0.10 -21.05
CA ILE A 176 5.28 1.28 -21.80
C ILE A 176 6.67 1.03 -22.43
N ASP A 177 7.60 0.44 -21.69
CA ASP A 177 8.95 0.12 -22.19
C ASP A 177 8.88 -0.83 -23.39
N VAL A 178 8.07 -1.88 -23.33
CA VAL A 178 7.83 -2.80 -24.44
C VAL A 178 7.23 -2.08 -25.66
N MET A 179 6.27 -1.18 -25.45
CA MET A 179 5.67 -0.40 -26.55
C MET A 179 6.71 0.48 -27.24
N LEU A 180 7.62 1.09 -26.49
CA LEU A 180 8.72 1.89 -27.04
C LEU A 180 9.73 1.03 -27.79
N LEU A 181 10.08 -0.14 -27.26
CA LEU A 181 10.99 -1.09 -27.91
C LEU A 181 10.42 -1.62 -29.22
N GLU A 182 9.14 -1.98 -29.27
CA GLU A 182 8.50 -2.40 -30.52
C GLU A 182 8.50 -1.28 -31.57
N LYS A 183 8.22 -0.04 -31.14
CA LYS A 183 8.28 1.11 -32.04
C LYS A 183 9.68 1.30 -32.62
N GLN A 184 10.73 1.19 -31.80
CA GLN A 184 12.11 1.26 -32.26
C GLN A 184 12.46 0.15 -33.24
N ASN A 185 12.02 -1.08 -32.99
CA ASN A 185 12.27 -2.23 -33.87
C ASN A 185 11.51 -2.12 -35.21
N ASN A 186 10.35 -1.46 -35.20
CA ASN A 186 9.53 -1.25 -36.40
C ASN A 186 9.94 -0.03 -37.23
N THR A 187 10.86 0.80 -36.73
CA THR A 187 11.36 1.96 -37.47
C THR A 187 12.34 1.45 -38.54
N LYS A 188 11.85 1.31 -39.75
CA LYS A 188 12.64 0.83 -40.90
C LYS A 188 13.57 1.88 -41.50
N ILE A 189 13.39 3.15 -41.17
CA ILE A 189 14.16 4.28 -41.67
C ILE A 189 14.70 5.06 -40.49
N SER A 190 16.01 5.24 -40.43
CA SER A 190 16.65 6.19 -39.51
C SER A 190 17.46 7.19 -40.32
N SER A 191 17.46 8.46 -39.88
CA SER A 191 18.26 9.53 -40.48
C SER A 191 19.27 10.04 -39.47
N MET A 192 20.52 10.26 -39.93
CA MET A 192 21.57 10.90 -39.14
C MET A 192 22.11 12.09 -39.92
N ILE A 193 22.25 13.23 -39.25
CA ILE A 193 22.88 14.43 -39.79
C ILE A 193 24.32 14.44 -39.27
N ILE A 194 25.29 14.41 -40.17
CA ILE A 194 26.71 14.45 -39.83
C ILE A 194 27.25 15.80 -40.31
N PRO A 195 27.78 16.65 -39.43
CA PRO A 195 28.43 17.90 -39.86
C PRO A 195 29.72 17.59 -40.58
N LYS A 196 29.90 18.14 -41.77
CA LYS A 196 31.08 17.94 -42.63
C LYS A 196 31.93 19.23 -42.66
N GLY A 197 32.52 19.56 -41.53
CA GLY A 197 33.38 20.74 -41.38
C GLY A 197 32.65 22.05 -41.61
N TYR A 198 33.37 23.04 -42.20
CA TYR A 198 32.80 24.38 -42.49
C TYR A 198 31.90 24.44 -43.74
N ASP A 199 31.89 23.39 -44.57
CA ASP A 199 31.25 23.45 -45.89
C ASP A 199 29.96 22.67 -46.07
N GLY A 200 29.38 22.11 -45.01
CA GLY A 200 28.08 21.45 -45.18
C GLY A 200 27.67 20.42 -44.15
N MET A 201 26.51 19.87 -44.37
CA MET A 201 25.95 18.75 -43.59
C MET A 201 25.64 17.59 -44.53
N GLU A 202 26.00 16.37 -44.12
CA GLU A 202 25.62 15.14 -44.79
C GLU A 202 24.43 14.50 -44.05
N VAL A 203 23.36 14.17 -44.79
CA VAL A 203 22.23 13.44 -44.29
C VAL A 203 22.36 11.99 -44.74
N GLN A 204 22.59 11.09 -43.79
CA GLN A 204 22.61 9.65 -44.08
C GLN A 204 21.23 9.06 -43.69
N LEU A 205 20.62 8.35 -44.64
CA LEU A 205 19.41 7.59 -44.47
C LEU A 205 19.74 6.11 -44.40
N TYR A 206 19.46 5.48 -43.27
CA TYR A 206 19.58 4.04 -43.10
C TYR A 206 18.22 3.38 -43.26
N VAL A 207 18.10 2.47 -44.19
CA VAL A 207 16.89 1.67 -44.41
C VAL A 207 17.21 0.23 -44.01
N LYS A 208 16.44 -0.30 -43.04
CA LYS A 208 16.54 -1.70 -42.60
C LYS A 208 15.53 -2.50 -43.42
N PHE A 209 16.00 -3.43 -44.21
CA PHE A 209 15.18 -4.34 -45.01
C PHE A 209 14.77 -5.58 -44.22
#